data_d90fd89b51f08e12b75c833565dbc512
#
_entry.id   d90fd89b51f08e12b75c833565dbc512
#
_cell.length_a   1.000
_cell.length_b   1.000
_cell.length_c   1.000
_cell.angle_alpha   90.00
_cell.angle_beta   90.00
_cell.angle_gamma   90.00
#
_symmetry.space_group_name_H-M   'P 1'
#
loop_
_entity.id
_entity.type
_entity.pdbx_description
1 polymer ?
#
loop_
_entity_poly.entity_id
_entity_poly.type
_entity_poly.pdbx_seq_one_letter_code
_entity_poly.pdbx_strand_id
1 'polypeptide(L)'
;MKFTVDKHEKYVLIKLNENKLNSLISPQLKSELILTNTEGQRNIILDLSNVKYSDSSGLSSLLVGHRICKNAEGTFILTGINDNIARLITISQLENILTIVATVDEAIDLIFMEEIEKELKRELK
;
A
#
# COMPACT_ATOMS: atom_id res chain seq x y z
N MET A 1 12.19 -1.73 15.08
CA MET A 1 11.06 -0.86 14.71
C MET A 1 10.03 -1.69 13.94
N LYS A 2 8.77 -1.43 14.19
CA LYS A 2 7.67 -2.17 13.51
C LYS A 2 7.56 -1.84 12.04
N PHE A 3 7.99 -0.65 11.64
CA PHE A 3 7.92 -0.17 10.27
C PHE A 3 9.28 0.35 9.84
N THR A 4 9.62 0.10 8.59
CA THR A 4 10.72 0.77 7.91
C THR A 4 10.09 1.67 6.85
N VAL A 5 10.43 2.96 6.89
CA VAL A 5 9.87 3.95 5.97
C VAL A 5 11.00 4.52 5.12
N ASP A 6 10.90 4.34 3.81
CA ASP A 6 11.91 4.79 2.87
C ASP A 6 11.25 5.78 1.90
N LYS A 7 11.58 7.06 2.05
CA LYS A 7 10.95 8.15 1.30
C LYS A 7 11.73 8.47 0.03
N HIS A 8 11.01 8.53 -1.08
CA HIS A 8 11.54 8.89 -2.38
C HIS A 8 10.72 10.05 -2.96
N GLU A 9 11.18 10.63 -4.05
CA GLU A 9 10.50 11.77 -4.65
C GLU A 9 9.07 11.43 -5.10
N LYS A 10 8.88 10.28 -5.72
CA LYS A 10 7.60 9.91 -6.33
C LYS A 10 6.80 8.90 -5.52
N TYR A 11 7.36 8.31 -4.49
CA TYR A 11 6.69 7.31 -3.68
C TYR A 11 7.35 7.15 -2.32
N VAL A 12 6.63 6.51 -1.41
CA VAL A 12 7.18 6.08 -0.12
C VAL A 12 7.03 4.57 -0.03
N LEU A 13 8.10 3.89 0.33
CA LEU A 13 8.09 2.45 0.59
C LEU A 13 8.00 2.23 2.09
N ILE A 14 6.92 1.58 2.53
CA ILE A 14 6.73 1.22 3.93
C ILE A 14 6.81 -0.30 4.02
N LYS A 15 7.70 -0.81 4.84
CA LYS A 15 7.81 -2.24 5.11
C LYS A 15 7.35 -2.52 6.53
N LEU A 16 6.43 -3.48 6.68
CA LEU A 16 5.96 -3.91 7.99
C LEU A 16 6.86 -5.04 8.49
N ASN A 17 7.53 -4.80 9.62
CA ASN A 17 8.48 -5.75 10.22
C ASN A 17 7.84 -6.56 11.33
N GLU A 18 6.65 -7.10 11.06
CA GLU A 18 5.88 -7.92 11.99
C GLU A 18 5.37 -9.17 11.30
N ASN A 19 5.26 -10.28 12.04
CA ASN A 19 4.74 -11.53 11.50
C ASN A 19 3.24 -11.51 11.27
N LYS A 20 2.53 -10.67 12.03
CA LYS A 20 1.07 -10.62 12.01
C LYS A 20 0.60 -9.18 11.80
N LEU A 21 -0.36 -9.01 10.94
CA LEU A 21 -1.08 -7.76 10.80
C LEU A 21 -2.46 -7.96 11.42
N ASN A 22 -2.56 -7.62 12.70
CA ASN A 22 -3.74 -7.88 13.54
C ASN A 22 -4.20 -6.60 14.25
N SER A 23 -5.15 -6.74 15.17
CA SER A 23 -5.74 -5.61 15.89
C SER A 23 -4.75 -4.83 16.75
N LEU A 24 -3.60 -5.41 17.09
CA LEU A 24 -2.55 -4.71 17.86
C LEU A 24 -1.71 -3.81 16.95
N ILE A 25 -1.53 -4.20 15.70
CA ILE A 25 -0.66 -3.51 14.75
C ILE A 25 -1.45 -2.59 13.82
N SER A 26 -2.69 -2.96 13.47
CA SER A 26 -3.50 -2.22 12.50
C SER A 26 -3.68 -0.74 12.81
N PRO A 27 -3.95 -0.32 14.08
CA PRO A 27 -4.05 1.11 14.36
C PRO A 27 -2.77 1.87 14.10
N GLN A 28 -1.61 1.24 14.37
CA GLN A 28 -0.32 1.83 14.14
C GLN A 28 -0.03 1.96 12.65
N LEU A 29 -0.39 0.95 11.86
CA LEU A 29 -0.24 1.00 10.42
C LEU A 29 -1.14 2.09 9.81
N LYS A 30 -2.39 2.18 10.25
CA LYS A 30 -3.30 3.24 9.80
C LYS A 30 -2.72 4.62 10.07
N SER A 31 -2.18 4.82 11.28
CA SER A 31 -1.56 6.10 11.65
C SER A 31 -0.37 6.43 10.77
N GLU A 32 0.47 5.44 10.47
CA GLU A 32 1.64 5.64 9.62
C GLU A 32 1.23 5.99 8.19
N LEU A 33 0.20 5.32 7.65
CA LEU A 33 -0.30 5.61 6.31
C LEU A 33 -0.89 7.02 6.23
N ILE A 34 -1.68 7.40 7.21
CA ILE A 34 -2.30 8.73 7.27
C ILE A 34 -1.23 9.81 7.39
N LEU A 35 -0.25 9.62 8.27
CA LEU A 35 0.84 10.57 8.45
C LEU A 35 1.62 10.77 7.16
N THR A 36 1.98 9.68 6.49
CA THR A 36 2.73 9.72 5.23
C THR A 36 1.96 10.51 4.17
N ASN A 37 0.66 10.27 4.05
CA ASN A 37 -0.18 10.98 3.10
C ASN A 37 -0.31 12.47 3.47
N THR A 38 -0.46 12.77 4.76
CA THR A 38 -0.56 14.15 5.26
C THR A 38 0.72 14.94 4.96
N GLU A 39 1.87 14.28 4.93
CA GLU A 39 3.14 14.89 4.58
C GLU A 39 3.30 15.17 3.07
N GLY A 40 2.28 14.87 2.28
CA GLY A 40 2.26 15.17 0.86
C GLY A 40 2.56 14.00 -0.06
N GLN A 41 2.78 12.81 0.48
CA GLN A 41 3.04 11.61 -0.32
C GLN A 41 1.74 10.95 -0.71
N ARG A 42 1.48 10.88 -2.02
CA ARG A 42 0.25 10.29 -2.54
C ARG A 42 0.43 8.84 -3.02
N ASN A 43 1.67 8.41 -3.26
CA ASN A 43 1.97 7.06 -3.73
C ASN A 43 2.67 6.29 -2.64
N ILE A 44 2.07 5.20 -2.19
CA ILE A 44 2.61 4.37 -1.11
C ILE A 44 2.72 2.92 -1.58
N ILE A 45 3.90 2.34 -1.40
CA ILE A 45 4.13 0.91 -1.58
C ILE A 45 4.23 0.30 -0.20
N LEU A 46 3.38 -0.67 0.09
CA LEU A 46 3.41 -1.39 1.37
C LEU A 46 3.96 -2.79 1.13
N ASP A 47 5.11 -3.05 1.69
CA ASP A 47 5.79 -4.35 1.60
C ASP A 47 5.41 -5.22 2.80
N LEU A 48 4.69 -6.30 2.54
CA LEU A 48 4.21 -7.24 3.54
C LEU A 48 4.98 -8.57 3.52
N SER A 49 6.21 -8.57 3.00
CA SER A 49 6.98 -9.81 2.83
C SER A 49 7.29 -10.52 4.15
N ASN A 50 7.33 -9.80 5.27
CA ASN A 50 7.53 -10.40 6.59
C ASN A 50 6.24 -10.84 7.27
N VAL A 51 5.08 -10.46 6.71
CA VAL A 51 3.78 -10.75 7.32
C VAL A 51 3.30 -12.12 6.89
N LYS A 52 3.04 -12.98 7.86
CA LYS A 52 2.59 -14.36 7.62
C LYS A 52 1.08 -14.48 7.58
N TYR A 53 0.38 -13.70 8.40
CA TYR A 53 -1.09 -13.66 8.37
C TYR A 53 -1.65 -12.33 8.84
N SER A 54 -2.91 -12.13 8.46
CA SER A 54 -3.66 -10.95 8.82
C SER A 54 -5.07 -11.36 9.24
N ASP A 55 -5.70 -10.55 10.08
CA ASP A 55 -7.11 -10.67 10.39
C ASP A 55 -7.91 -9.57 9.67
N SER A 56 -9.20 -9.46 9.99
CA SER A 56 -10.05 -8.47 9.35
C SER A 56 -9.64 -7.03 9.68
N SER A 57 -9.04 -6.78 10.85
CA SER A 57 -8.55 -5.45 11.19
C SER A 57 -7.35 -5.08 10.31
N GLY A 58 -6.51 -6.06 9.96
CA GLY A 58 -5.43 -5.87 9.02
C GLY A 58 -5.94 -5.47 7.65
N LEU A 59 -6.95 -6.17 7.14
CA LEU A 59 -7.58 -5.80 5.87
C LEU A 59 -8.14 -4.38 5.90
N SER A 60 -8.74 -3.99 7.02
CA SER A 60 -9.25 -2.64 7.21
C SER A 60 -8.15 -1.60 7.03
N SER A 61 -6.95 -1.86 7.56
CA SER A 61 -5.82 -0.93 7.40
C SER A 61 -5.37 -0.85 5.94
N LEU A 62 -5.42 -1.94 5.19
CA LEU A 62 -5.08 -1.93 3.77
C LEU A 62 -6.09 -1.09 2.98
N LEU A 63 -7.38 -1.18 3.33
CA LEU A 63 -8.41 -0.35 2.70
C LEU A 63 -8.21 1.13 3.01
N VAL A 64 -7.78 1.47 4.21
CA VAL A 64 -7.45 2.86 4.56
C VAL A 64 -6.34 3.38 3.64
N GLY A 65 -5.28 2.60 3.45
CA GLY A 65 -4.19 2.96 2.53
C GLY A 65 -4.69 3.23 1.12
N HIS A 66 -5.54 2.34 0.61
CA HIS A 66 -6.14 2.50 -0.71
C HIS A 66 -6.94 3.80 -0.83
N ARG A 67 -7.82 4.06 0.15
CA ARG A 67 -8.68 5.24 0.12
C ARG A 67 -7.93 6.55 0.19
N ILE A 68 -6.96 6.66 1.10
CA ILE A 68 -6.22 7.92 1.25
C ILE A 68 -5.37 8.23 0.04
N CYS A 69 -4.76 7.22 -0.57
CA CYS A 69 -3.98 7.41 -1.80
C CYS A 69 -4.90 7.78 -2.96
N LYS A 70 -6.03 7.11 -3.11
CA LYS A 70 -6.99 7.41 -4.16
C LYS A 70 -7.53 8.83 -4.03
N ASN A 71 -7.87 9.25 -2.82
CA ASN A 71 -8.37 10.60 -2.58
C ASN A 71 -7.32 11.68 -2.87
N ALA A 72 -6.05 11.34 -2.75
CA ALA A 72 -4.94 12.24 -3.10
C ALA A 72 -4.52 12.13 -4.56
N GLU A 73 -5.26 11.38 -5.38
CA GLU A 73 -4.95 11.10 -6.78
C GLU A 73 -3.64 10.34 -6.95
N GLY A 74 -3.33 9.50 -5.97
CA GLY A 74 -2.16 8.64 -5.97
C GLY A 74 -2.51 7.17 -6.05
N THR A 75 -1.53 6.33 -5.77
CA THR A 75 -1.64 4.88 -5.89
C THR A 75 -1.12 4.20 -4.63
N PHE A 76 -1.86 3.19 -4.17
CA PHE A 76 -1.48 2.34 -3.05
C PHE A 76 -1.24 0.93 -3.58
N ILE A 77 -0.04 0.40 -3.40
CA ILE A 77 0.35 -0.90 -3.94
C ILE A 77 0.84 -1.81 -2.81
N LEU A 78 0.35 -3.05 -2.81
CA LEU A 78 0.82 -4.10 -1.89
C LEU A 78 1.83 -4.98 -2.61
N THR A 79 2.91 -5.34 -1.92
CA THR A 79 3.89 -6.28 -2.43
C THR A 79 4.23 -7.33 -1.40
N GLY A 80 4.76 -8.46 -1.86
CA GLY A 80 5.30 -9.48 -0.98
C GLY A 80 4.27 -10.26 -0.18
N ILE A 81 3.00 -10.25 -0.58
CA ILE A 81 1.98 -11.02 0.15
C ILE A 81 2.15 -12.51 -0.10
N ASN A 82 1.89 -13.31 0.93
CA ASN A 82 1.91 -14.77 0.81
C ASN A 82 0.52 -15.30 0.45
N ASP A 83 0.43 -16.63 0.29
CA ASP A 83 -0.83 -17.28 -0.08
C ASP A 83 -1.94 -17.08 0.95
N ASN A 84 -1.60 -17.03 2.23
CA ASN A 84 -2.59 -16.82 3.28
C ASN A 84 -3.25 -15.44 3.17
N ILE A 85 -2.45 -14.42 2.96
CA ILE A 85 -2.96 -13.05 2.81
C ILE A 85 -3.71 -12.90 1.50
N ALA A 86 -3.18 -13.48 0.41
CA ALA A 86 -3.85 -13.47 -0.89
C ALA A 86 -5.24 -14.11 -0.80
N ARG A 87 -5.34 -15.25 -0.11
CA ARG A 87 -6.62 -15.95 0.08
C ARG A 87 -7.60 -15.09 0.86
N LEU A 88 -7.14 -14.45 1.92
CA LEU A 88 -7.98 -13.58 2.75
C LEU A 88 -8.52 -12.41 1.93
N ILE A 89 -7.69 -11.82 1.08
CA ILE A 89 -8.08 -10.72 0.19
C ILE A 89 -9.16 -11.21 -0.79
N THR A 90 -8.98 -12.39 -1.38
CA THR A 90 -9.94 -12.98 -2.32
C THR A 90 -11.27 -13.28 -1.63
N ILE A 91 -11.24 -13.93 -0.46
CA ILE A 91 -12.44 -14.26 0.30
C ILE A 91 -13.22 -13.00 0.68
N SER A 92 -12.51 -11.91 0.98
CA SER A 92 -13.12 -10.64 1.34
C SER A 92 -13.54 -9.80 0.12
N GLN A 93 -13.33 -10.33 -1.09
CA GLN A 93 -13.71 -9.69 -2.36
C GLN A 93 -12.99 -8.36 -2.59
N LEU A 94 -11.74 -8.26 -2.14
CA LEU A 94 -10.93 -7.05 -2.27
C LEU A 94 -9.89 -7.12 -3.38
N GLU A 95 -9.80 -8.23 -4.10
CA GLU A 95 -8.80 -8.43 -5.15
C GLU A 95 -8.94 -7.44 -6.32
N ASN A 96 -10.15 -6.92 -6.55
CA ASN A 96 -10.38 -5.94 -7.61
C ASN A 96 -10.25 -4.49 -7.13
N ILE A 97 -10.11 -4.30 -5.82
CA ILE A 97 -9.97 -2.96 -5.22
C ILE A 97 -8.51 -2.67 -4.94
N LEU A 98 -7.80 -3.63 -4.35
CA LEU A 98 -6.39 -3.48 -3.99
C LEU A 98 -5.49 -3.78 -5.19
N THR A 99 -4.47 -2.98 -5.36
CA THR A 99 -3.44 -3.21 -6.38
C THR A 99 -2.32 -4.02 -5.75
N ILE A 100 -2.07 -5.20 -6.32
CA ILE A 100 -1.09 -6.14 -5.77
C ILE A 100 -0.11 -6.51 -6.86
N VAL A 101 1.18 -6.41 -6.56
CA VAL A 101 2.25 -6.86 -7.46
C VAL A 101 3.23 -7.73 -6.67
N ALA A 102 4.02 -8.51 -7.37
CA ALA A 102 4.90 -9.48 -6.73
C ALA A 102 6.07 -8.85 -5.99
N THR A 103 6.68 -7.81 -6.55
CA THR A 103 7.91 -7.23 -6.03
C THR A 103 7.82 -5.72 -5.87
N VAL A 104 8.73 -5.17 -5.06
CA VAL A 104 8.88 -3.72 -4.89
C VAL A 104 9.25 -3.08 -6.23
N ASP A 105 10.14 -3.70 -7.02
CA ASP A 105 10.55 -3.15 -8.31
C ASP A 105 9.36 -3.01 -9.27
N GLU A 106 8.49 -4.00 -9.32
CA GLU A 106 7.26 -3.92 -10.12
C GLU A 106 6.35 -2.80 -9.66
N ALA A 107 6.25 -2.61 -8.33
CA ALA A 107 5.43 -1.54 -7.76
C ALA A 107 5.98 -0.17 -8.15
N ILE A 108 7.29 0.01 -8.08
CA ILE A 108 7.95 1.26 -8.48
C ILE A 108 7.68 1.57 -9.95
N ASP A 109 7.85 0.57 -10.81
CA ASP A 109 7.61 0.73 -12.25
C ASP A 109 6.16 1.14 -12.51
N LEU A 110 5.21 0.51 -11.83
CA LEU A 110 3.79 0.84 -12.00
C LEU A 110 3.50 2.29 -11.58
N ILE A 111 4.08 2.75 -10.48
CA ILE A 111 3.91 4.13 -10.02
C ILE A 111 4.43 5.12 -11.08
N PHE A 112 5.61 4.87 -11.61
CA PHE A 112 6.19 5.76 -12.63
C PHE A 112 5.34 5.78 -13.89
N MET A 113 4.83 4.64 -14.33
CA MET A 113 3.93 4.57 -15.48
C MET A 113 2.66 5.37 -15.25
N GLU A 114 2.04 5.25 -14.08
CA GLU A 114 0.83 5.99 -13.76
C GLU A 114 1.07 7.48 -13.63
N GLU A 115 2.22 7.90 -13.10
CA GLU A 115 2.57 9.31 -13.02
C GLU A 115 2.78 9.91 -14.41
N ILE A 116 3.39 9.18 -15.32
CA ILE A 116 3.56 9.60 -16.71
C ILE A 116 2.19 9.76 -17.38
N GLU A 117 1.27 8.80 -17.19
CA GLU A 117 -0.09 8.87 -17.71
C GLU A 117 -0.82 10.13 -17.24
N LYS A 118 -0.68 10.44 -15.95
CA LYS A 118 -1.32 11.62 -15.36
C LYS A 118 -0.79 12.92 -15.98
N GLU A 119 0.50 12.99 -16.22
CA GLU A 119 1.10 14.16 -16.88
C GLU A 119 0.60 14.32 -18.31
N LEU A 120 0.53 13.23 -19.05
CA LEU A 120 0.02 13.25 -20.43
C LEU A 120 -1.43 13.71 -20.47
N LYS A 121 -2.27 13.25 -19.56
CA LYS A 121 -3.66 13.67 -19.47
C LYS A 121 -3.80 15.17 -19.17
N ARG A 122 -2.92 15.72 -18.33
CA ARG A 122 -2.91 17.16 -18.03
C ARG A 122 -2.56 17.97 -19.26
N GLU A 123 -1.58 17.51 -20.03
CA GLU A 123 -1.14 18.22 -21.24
C GLU A 123 -2.20 18.20 -22.34
N LEU A 124 -3.06 17.18 -22.39
CA LEU A 124 -4.11 17.06 -23.39
C LEU A 124 -5.36 17.87 -23.05
N LYS A 125 -5.43 18.44 -21.87
CA LYS A 125 -6.51 19.36 -21.49
C LYS A 125 -6.20 20.83 -21.92
#